data_6def2cf5c1058c6f5a711e1a399719dd
#
_entry.id   6def2cf5c1058c6f5a711e1a399719dd
#
_cell.length_a   1.000
_cell.length_b   1.000
_cell.length_c   1.000
_cell.angle_alpha   90.00
_cell.angle_beta   90.00
_cell.angle_gamma   90.00
#
_symmetry.space_group_name_H-M   'P 1'
#
loop_
_entity.id
_entity.type
_entity.pdbx_description
1 polymer ?
#
loop_
_entity_poly.entity_id
_entity_poly.type
_entity_poly.pdbx_seq_one_letter_code
_entity_poly.pdbx_strand_id
1 'polypeptide(L)'
;MRTSILVLAAVVAASLAAPAALLQEGESSPYDVVDNWMKPFAGAGFAWGSHPGVTAESPDRIFVIQRGEFRLPDPVPPGFAGFVGSIGLNALRPEEGQRVYQNSIFVVDGDGNMTEAWTQWDSLFEGTNGPHKIRINPHDPDRKVWVVNETKHVIYAFSNDGSELVMTLGEEGVGGDDETHFGRPQDIAFKPDGSMFVADGLDNSRIVKLDAEGNYLTHWGEKGNGRGQFDGVHAVATDSRGNIYVADRNNDRVQVFNETTRSAWYHPNISPIGTWPDFDFPNDIYVSGYDVWVADNQPVKMVKLDVNGNRIDGWGMDGDGPGQYSELHQFSVDSEGNVYAADNILGRTQKFVPKAGAS
;
A
#
# COMPACT_ATOMS: atom_id res chain seq x y z
N MET A 1 -29.49 -3.82 70.96
CA MET A 1 -28.65 -3.27 69.93
C MET A 1 -28.39 -4.38 68.89
N ARG A 2 -29.05 -4.30 67.78
CA ARG A 2 -28.82 -5.26 66.61
C ARG A 2 -28.10 -4.50 65.53
N THR A 3 -26.86 -4.89 65.25
CA THR A 3 -26.02 -4.31 64.21
C THR A 3 -26.29 -5.05 62.88
N SER A 4 -26.90 -4.35 61.94
CA SER A 4 -27.10 -4.90 60.56
C SER A 4 -25.85 -4.64 59.75
N ILE A 5 -25.25 -5.71 59.22
CA ILE A 5 -24.13 -5.66 58.28
C ILE A 5 -24.73 -5.65 56.87
N LEU A 6 -24.54 -4.52 56.13
CA LEU A 6 -24.85 -4.44 54.73
C LEU A 6 -23.67 -5.11 53.93
N VAL A 7 -23.96 -6.18 53.23
CA VAL A 7 -23.04 -6.78 52.27
C VAL A 7 -23.30 -6.11 50.89
N LEU A 8 -22.34 -5.33 50.46
CA LEU A 8 -22.35 -4.73 49.11
C LEU A 8 -21.81 -5.77 48.10
N ALA A 9 -22.70 -6.33 47.28
CA ALA A 9 -22.29 -7.22 46.19
C ALA A 9 -21.83 -6.36 44.98
N ALA A 10 -20.53 -6.39 44.68
CA ALA A 10 -19.99 -5.80 43.47
C ALA A 10 -20.26 -6.77 42.29
N VAL A 11 -21.14 -6.34 41.39
CA VAL A 11 -21.34 -7.03 40.11
C VAL A 11 -20.18 -6.63 39.18
N VAL A 12 -19.23 -7.55 39.00
CA VAL A 12 -18.22 -7.43 37.97
C VAL A 12 -18.88 -7.85 36.65
N ALA A 13 -19.20 -6.88 35.80
CA ALA A 13 -19.60 -7.14 34.42
C ALA A 13 -18.33 -7.55 33.65
N ALA A 14 -18.14 -8.85 33.46
CA ALA A 14 -17.17 -9.35 32.49
C ALA A 14 -17.74 -9.10 31.09
N SER A 15 -17.19 -8.14 30.38
CA SER A 15 -17.41 -8.01 28.94
C SER A 15 -16.76 -9.22 28.26
N LEU A 16 -17.59 -10.19 27.87
CA LEU A 16 -17.19 -11.23 26.94
C LEU A 16 -16.97 -10.55 25.59
N ALA A 17 -15.71 -10.26 25.25
CA ALA A 17 -15.33 -10.01 23.88
C ALA A 17 -15.69 -11.29 23.09
N ALA A 18 -16.56 -11.16 22.11
CA ALA A 18 -16.80 -12.24 21.16
C ALA A 18 -15.46 -12.60 20.50
N PRO A 19 -15.13 -13.88 20.35
CA PRO A 19 -13.93 -14.26 19.61
C PRO A 19 -14.05 -13.71 18.20
N ALA A 20 -13.00 -13.02 17.71
CA ALA A 20 -12.90 -12.62 16.31
C ALA A 20 -13.13 -13.87 15.46
N ALA A 21 -14.15 -13.83 14.62
CA ALA A 21 -14.41 -14.91 13.69
C ALA A 21 -13.19 -15.00 12.76
N LEU A 22 -12.41 -16.06 12.90
CA LEU A 22 -11.40 -16.43 11.91
C LEU A 22 -12.16 -16.62 10.61
N LEU A 23 -11.84 -15.84 9.58
CA LEU A 23 -12.37 -16.07 8.24
C LEU A 23 -11.99 -17.51 7.85
N GLN A 24 -12.99 -18.34 7.62
CA GLN A 24 -12.76 -19.73 7.19
C GLN A 24 -12.17 -19.71 5.78
N GLU A 25 -11.17 -20.54 5.53
CA GLU A 25 -10.72 -20.85 4.17
C GLU A 25 -11.93 -21.28 3.34
N GLY A 26 -12.29 -20.47 2.30
CA GLY A 26 -13.39 -20.82 1.40
C GLY A 26 -14.56 -19.83 1.35
N GLU A 27 -14.52 -18.69 2.02
CA GLU A 27 -15.54 -17.65 1.78
C GLU A 27 -15.40 -17.12 0.35
N SER A 28 -16.52 -17.11 -0.38
CA SER A 28 -16.53 -16.66 -1.77
C SER A 28 -16.25 -15.15 -1.80
N SER A 29 -15.18 -14.74 -2.49
CA SER A 29 -14.89 -13.34 -2.74
C SER A 29 -16.17 -12.57 -3.14
N PRO A 30 -16.41 -11.36 -2.60
CA PRO A 30 -17.51 -10.50 -3.06
C PRO A 30 -17.25 -9.90 -4.45
N TYR A 31 -16.12 -10.24 -5.06
CA TYR A 31 -15.67 -9.78 -6.35
C TYR A 31 -15.48 -10.94 -7.33
N ASP A 32 -15.69 -10.65 -8.61
CA ASP A 32 -15.27 -11.49 -9.72
C ASP A 32 -13.95 -10.96 -10.28
N VAL A 33 -12.96 -11.83 -10.46
CA VAL A 33 -11.71 -11.46 -11.13
C VAL A 33 -11.94 -11.33 -12.63
N VAL A 34 -11.38 -10.29 -13.24
CA VAL A 34 -11.40 -10.11 -14.71
C VAL A 34 -10.17 -10.80 -15.29
N ASP A 35 -10.38 -11.96 -15.89
CA ASP A 35 -9.30 -12.75 -16.48
C ASP A 35 -8.51 -11.97 -17.54
N ASN A 36 -7.19 -12.00 -17.45
CA ASN A 36 -6.30 -11.36 -18.39
C ASN A 36 -6.64 -9.87 -18.64
N TRP A 37 -7.10 -9.17 -17.60
CA TRP A 37 -7.48 -7.77 -17.72
C TRP A 37 -6.34 -6.92 -18.25
N MET A 38 -5.18 -6.96 -17.58
CA MET A 38 -4.02 -6.22 -18.04
C MET A 38 -3.39 -6.92 -19.25
N LYS A 39 -3.34 -6.21 -20.39
CA LYS A 39 -2.86 -6.78 -21.64
C LYS A 39 -1.32 -6.73 -21.67
N PRO A 40 -0.65 -7.77 -22.17
CA PRO A 40 0.77 -7.73 -22.42
C PRO A 40 1.12 -6.59 -23.38
N PHE A 41 2.00 -5.69 -22.98
CA PHE A 41 2.50 -4.59 -23.80
C PHE A 41 4.03 -4.62 -23.96
N ALA A 42 4.72 -5.42 -23.15
CA ALA A 42 6.15 -5.58 -23.27
C ALA A 42 6.54 -5.90 -24.71
N GLY A 43 7.61 -5.27 -25.18
CA GLY A 43 8.11 -5.49 -26.53
C GLY A 43 8.48 -6.96 -26.79
N ALA A 44 8.62 -7.34 -28.05
CA ALA A 44 9.02 -8.70 -28.42
C ALA A 44 10.32 -9.09 -27.69
N GLY A 45 10.28 -10.21 -26.96
CA GLY A 45 11.42 -10.70 -26.17
C GLY A 45 11.52 -10.13 -24.77
N PHE A 46 10.48 -9.45 -24.26
CA PHE A 46 10.41 -8.94 -22.90
C PHE A 46 9.15 -9.41 -22.18
N ALA A 47 9.18 -9.37 -20.86
CA ALA A 47 8.06 -9.55 -19.95
C ALA A 47 7.99 -8.39 -18.97
N TRP A 48 6.79 -8.11 -18.45
CA TRP A 48 6.64 -7.19 -17.32
C TRP A 48 7.47 -7.66 -16.13
N GLY A 49 8.14 -6.70 -15.51
CA GLY A 49 8.80 -6.91 -14.24
C GLY A 49 7.82 -6.87 -13.05
N SER A 50 8.37 -6.79 -11.86
CA SER A 50 7.64 -6.65 -10.61
C SER A 50 6.66 -5.47 -10.65
N HIS A 51 5.40 -5.66 -10.21
CA HIS A 51 4.39 -4.61 -10.08
C HIS A 51 4.19 -4.26 -8.60
N PRO A 52 4.92 -3.30 -8.06
CA PRO A 52 4.80 -2.96 -6.65
C PRO A 52 3.62 -2.04 -6.35
N GLY A 53 3.03 -1.37 -7.35
CA GLY A 53 2.00 -0.39 -7.07
C GLY A 53 1.01 -0.14 -8.18
N VAL A 54 -0.21 0.26 -7.76
CA VAL A 54 -1.32 0.63 -8.60
C VAL A 54 -2.17 1.70 -7.91
N THR A 55 -2.65 2.68 -8.68
CA THR A 55 -3.63 3.66 -8.19
C THR A 55 -4.63 4.00 -9.29
N ALA A 56 -5.92 3.88 -8.99
CA ALA A 56 -6.99 4.21 -9.93
C ALA A 56 -7.41 5.68 -9.74
N GLU A 57 -7.29 6.48 -10.77
CA GLU A 57 -7.87 7.81 -10.81
C GLU A 57 -9.34 7.77 -11.20
N SER A 58 -9.66 6.90 -12.13
CA SER A 58 -11.02 6.60 -12.60
C SER A 58 -11.08 5.17 -13.13
N PRO A 59 -12.27 4.64 -13.45
CA PRO A 59 -12.41 3.31 -14.06
C PRO A 59 -11.67 3.14 -15.40
N ASP A 60 -11.38 4.25 -16.10
CA ASP A 60 -10.70 4.27 -17.39
C ASP A 60 -9.29 4.88 -17.35
N ARG A 61 -8.78 5.19 -16.15
CA ARG A 61 -7.43 5.71 -15.98
C ARG A 61 -6.79 5.17 -14.73
N ILE A 62 -6.03 4.11 -14.89
CA ILE A 62 -5.38 3.36 -13.82
C ILE A 62 -3.86 3.43 -14.01
N PHE A 63 -3.18 4.04 -13.05
CA PHE A 63 -1.74 4.10 -13.00
C PHE A 63 -1.16 2.82 -12.42
N VAL A 64 -0.15 2.31 -13.07
CA VAL A 64 0.61 1.15 -12.62
C VAL A 64 2.10 1.50 -12.66
N ILE A 65 2.83 1.01 -11.67
CA ILE A 65 4.29 1.11 -11.66
C ILE A 65 4.90 -0.28 -11.74
N GLN A 66 6.04 -0.38 -12.44
CA GLN A 66 6.79 -1.61 -12.53
C GLN A 66 8.30 -1.39 -12.31
N ARG A 67 8.96 -2.44 -11.84
CA ARG A 67 10.40 -2.45 -11.57
C ARG A 67 11.21 -2.90 -12.78
N GLY A 68 10.92 -2.28 -13.95
CA GLY A 68 11.54 -2.56 -15.22
C GLY A 68 11.06 -3.86 -15.88
N GLU A 69 11.39 -4.04 -17.14
CA GLU A 69 11.05 -5.22 -17.93
C GLU A 69 12.21 -6.23 -17.96
N PHE A 70 11.87 -7.50 -18.11
CA PHE A 70 12.84 -8.58 -18.17
C PHE A 70 12.98 -9.11 -19.58
N ARG A 71 14.22 -9.26 -20.03
CA ARG A 71 14.50 -9.94 -21.30
C ARG A 71 14.19 -11.43 -21.15
N LEU A 72 13.32 -11.92 -22.02
CA LEU A 72 12.97 -13.33 -22.08
C LEU A 72 14.10 -14.14 -22.69
N PRO A 73 14.28 -15.41 -22.30
CA PRO A 73 15.15 -16.34 -23.00
C PRO A 73 14.60 -16.67 -24.39
N ASP A 74 15.49 -17.10 -25.28
CA ASP A 74 15.11 -17.60 -26.60
C ASP A 74 15.48 -19.11 -26.69
N PRO A 75 14.50 -20.02 -26.87
CA PRO A 75 13.07 -19.78 -27.09
C PRO A 75 12.34 -19.32 -25.82
N VAL A 76 11.24 -18.57 -26.00
CA VAL A 76 10.36 -18.17 -24.88
C VAL A 76 9.81 -19.42 -24.19
N PRO A 77 9.88 -19.51 -22.84
CA PRO A 77 9.40 -20.67 -22.10
C PRO A 77 7.92 -20.98 -22.34
N PRO A 78 7.55 -22.26 -22.40
CA PRO A 78 6.15 -22.66 -22.45
C PRO A 78 5.36 -22.11 -21.24
N GLY A 79 4.16 -21.64 -21.47
CA GLY A 79 3.27 -21.10 -20.40
C GLY A 79 3.46 -19.60 -20.14
N PHE A 80 4.36 -18.92 -20.84
CA PHE A 80 4.49 -17.48 -20.70
C PHE A 80 3.16 -16.76 -21.02
N ALA A 81 2.66 -15.98 -20.05
CA ALA A 81 1.39 -15.26 -20.12
C ALA A 81 1.55 -13.72 -20.08
N GLY A 82 2.73 -13.20 -20.44
CA GLY A 82 2.99 -11.77 -20.54
C GLY A 82 3.68 -11.14 -19.32
N PHE A 83 3.72 -11.82 -18.18
CA PHE A 83 4.38 -11.38 -16.96
C PHE A 83 5.39 -12.44 -16.48
N VAL A 84 6.43 -11.98 -15.79
CA VAL A 84 7.58 -12.83 -15.48
C VAL A 84 7.23 -14.00 -14.55
N GLY A 85 6.34 -13.79 -13.60
CA GLY A 85 5.89 -14.84 -12.68
C GLY A 85 5.20 -16.02 -13.36
N SER A 86 4.65 -15.84 -14.57
CA SER A 86 4.01 -16.92 -15.33
C SER A 86 4.95 -18.03 -15.78
N ILE A 87 6.25 -17.76 -15.81
CA ILE A 87 7.31 -18.73 -16.15
C ILE A 87 8.11 -19.20 -14.93
N GLY A 88 7.59 -18.89 -13.73
CA GLY A 88 8.13 -19.34 -12.46
C GLY A 88 8.92 -18.28 -11.70
N LEU A 89 8.87 -18.34 -10.38
CA LEU A 89 9.49 -17.36 -9.48
C LEU A 89 11.02 -17.22 -9.66
N ASN A 90 11.69 -18.26 -10.14
CA ASN A 90 13.14 -18.20 -10.42
C ASN A 90 13.48 -17.26 -11.58
N ALA A 91 12.54 -17.03 -12.49
CA ALA A 91 12.72 -16.08 -13.59
C ALA A 91 12.74 -14.61 -13.08
N LEU A 92 12.26 -14.36 -11.86
CA LEU A 92 12.27 -13.04 -11.20
C LEU A 92 13.64 -12.60 -10.69
N ARG A 93 14.62 -13.49 -10.71
CA ARG A 93 16.02 -13.19 -10.36
C ARG A 93 16.88 -13.19 -11.61
N PRO A 94 16.74 -12.15 -12.46
CA PRO A 94 17.51 -12.10 -13.68
C PRO A 94 19.00 -11.96 -13.36
N GLU A 95 19.83 -12.51 -14.25
CA GLU A 95 21.25 -12.18 -14.25
C GLU A 95 21.42 -10.68 -14.55
N GLU A 96 22.58 -10.14 -14.17
CA GLU A 96 22.92 -8.75 -14.42
C GLU A 96 22.72 -8.39 -15.91
N GLY A 97 22.00 -7.28 -16.18
CA GLY A 97 21.69 -6.83 -17.55
C GLY A 97 20.45 -7.43 -18.22
N GLN A 98 19.73 -8.32 -17.56
CA GLN A 98 18.44 -8.83 -18.08
C GLN A 98 17.27 -7.88 -17.80
N ARG A 99 17.39 -7.01 -16.80
CA ARG A 99 16.38 -6.00 -16.46
C ARG A 99 16.65 -4.70 -17.22
N VAL A 100 15.63 -4.19 -17.88
CA VAL A 100 15.65 -2.88 -18.55
C VAL A 100 14.61 -1.99 -17.88
N TYR A 101 15.04 -0.84 -17.37
CA TYR A 101 14.13 0.15 -16.81
C TYR A 101 13.47 0.90 -17.95
N GLN A 102 12.28 0.48 -18.31
CA GLN A 102 11.40 1.11 -19.29
C GLN A 102 9.96 0.93 -18.85
N ASN A 103 9.11 1.90 -19.20
CA ASN A 103 7.71 1.93 -18.78
C ASN A 103 7.53 1.78 -17.25
N SER A 104 8.42 2.42 -16.47
CA SER A 104 8.41 2.32 -15.00
C SER A 104 7.13 2.90 -14.39
N ILE A 105 6.53 3.89 -15.06
CA ILE A 105 5.22 4.46 -14.76
C ILE A 105 4.40 4.40 -16.04
N PHE A 106 3.23 3.78 -16.00
CA PHE A 106 2.34 3.72 -17.15
C PHE A 106 0.86 3.76 -16.72
N VAL A 107 -0.02 4.04 -17.67
CA VAL A 107 -1.47 4.13 -17.46
C VAL A 107 -2.15 3.11 -18.35
N VAL A 108 -3.17 2.45 -17.80
CA VAL A 108 -4.05 1.55 -18.54
C VAL A 108 -5.50 2.03 -18.46
N ASP A 109 -6.26 1.69 -19.48
CA ASP A 109 -7.71 1.91 -19.51
C ASP A 109 -8.51 0.82 -18.76
N GLY A 110 -9.83 0.97 -18.72
CA GLY A 110 -10.73 0.02 -18.07
C GLY A 110 -10.69 -1.40 -18.65
N ASP A 111 -10.24 -1.54 -19.89
CA ASP A 111 -10.07 -2.82 -20.59
C ASP A 111 -8.66 -3.41 -20.40
N GLY A 112 -7.76 -2.68 -19.73
CA GLY A 112 -6.39 -3.10 -19.42
C GLY A 112 -5.39 -2.84 -20.54
N ASN A 113 -5.72 -1.99 -21.53
CA ASN A 113 -4.76 -1.58 -22.55
C ASN A 113 -3.93 -0.41 -22.04
N MET A 114 -2.62 -0.44 -22.32
CA MET A 114 -1.74 0.70 -22.01
C MET A 114 -2.09 1.89 -22.90
N THR A 115 -2.41 3.01 -22.29
CA THR A 115 -2.77 4.27 -22.97
C THR A 115 -1.67 5.32 -22.89
N GLU A 116 -0.88 5.29 -21.82
CA GLU A 116 0.23 6.21 -21.58
C GLU A 116 1.43 5.45 -21.02
N ALA A 117 2.63 5.89 -21.34
CA ALA A 117 3.88 5.44 -20.70
C ALA A 117 4.79 6.65 -20.50
N TRP A 118 5.20 6.88 -19.26
CA TRP A 118 6.00 8.06 -18.88
C TRP A 118 7.51 7.76 -18.97
N THR A 119 7.94 7.31 -20.16
CA THR A 119 9.30 6.82 -20.39
C THR A 119 10.39 7.86 -20.19
N GLN A 120 10.05 9.15 -20.25
CA GLN A 120 10.97 10.26 -19.96
C GLN A 120 11.49 10.23 -18.51
N TRP A 121 10.80 9.51 -17.60
CA TRP A 121 11.15 9.39 -16.17
C TRP A 121 11.82 8.06 -15.81
N ASP A 122 12.00 7.15 -16.75
CA ASP A 122 12.58 5.82 -16.48
C ASP A 122 13.96 5.91 -15.83
N SER A 123 14.78 6.90 -16.22
CA SER A 123 16.11 7.11 -15.67
C SER A 123 16.12 7.42 -14.16
N LEU A 124 15.02 7.90 -13.60
CA LEU A 124 14.89 8.12 -12.14
C LEU A 124 14.95 6.80 -11.36
N PHE A 125 14.67 5.69 -12.01
CA PHE A 125 14.57 4.36 -11.37
C PHE A 125 15.74 3.43 -11.71
N GLU A 126 16.59 3.80 -12.64
CA GLU A 126 17.77 3.00 -13.02
C GLU A 126 18.75 2.83 -11.86
N GLY A 127 19.35 1.64 -11.76
CA GLY A 127 20.33 1.32 -10.71
C GLY A 127 19.73 1.16 -9.30
N THR A 128 18.41 1.08 -9.19
CA THR A 128 17.66 0.92 -7.92
C THR A 128 16.78 -0.32 -7.96
N ASN A 129 15.96 -0.52 -6.92
CA ASN A 129 14.88 -1.53 -6.97
C ASN A 129 13.71 -1.09 -7.88
N GLY A 130 13.74 0.13 -8.40
CA GLY A 130 12.65 0.74 -9.14
C GLY A 130 11.65 1.47 -8.22
N PRO A 131 10.49 1.88 -8.77
CA PRO A 131 9.43 2.50 -7.97
C PRO A 131 8.87 1.52 -6.95
N HIS A 132 8.38 2.06 -5.82
CA HIS A 132 7.89 1.23 -4.70
C HIS A 132 6.37 1.34 -4.50
N LYS A 133 5.82 2.55 -4.36
CA LYS A 133 4.37 2.80 -4.29
C LYS A 133 3.99 4.02 -5.11
N ILE A 134 2.73 4.06 -5.52
CA ILE A 134 2.15 5.16 -6.29
C ILE A 134 0.84 5.61 -5.67
N ARG A 135 0.67 6.93 -5.49
CA ARG A 135 -0.55 7.52 -4.93
C ARG A 135 -0.96 8.75 -5.74
N ILE A 136 -2.25 9.03 -5.81
CA ILE A 136 -2.77 10.30 -6.27
C ILE A 136 -3.32 11.03 -5.05
N ASN A 137 -2.95 12.31 -4.88
CA ASN A 137 -3.52 13.12 -3.81
C ASN A 137 -4.98 13.45 -4.13
N PRO A 138 -5.97 12.88 -3.40
CA PRO A 138 -7.38 13.10 -3.71
C PRO A 138 -7.86 14.51 -3.38
N HIS A 139 -7.10 15.26 -2.59
CA HIS A 139 -7.43 16.61 -2.12
C HIS A 139 -6.75 17.72 -2.94
N ASP A 140 -5.81 17.34 -3.81
CA ASP A 140 -5.12 18.25 -4.71
C ASP A 140 -5.96 18.47 -5.98
N PRO A 141 -6.36 19.72 -6.33
CA PRO A 141 -7.09 19.98 -7.56
C PRO A 141 -6.29 19.58 -8.82
N ASP A 142 -4.96 19.65 -8.76
CA ASP A 142 -4.08 19.24 -9.85
C ASP A 142 -3.86 17.74 -9.91
N ARG A 143 -4.35 16.96 -8.92
CA ARG A 143 -4.29 15.50 -8.90
C ARG A 143 -2.89 14.95 -9.12
N LYS A 144 -1.88 15.58 -8.54
CA LYS A 144 -0.49 15.14 -8.67
C LYS A 144 -0.31 13.66 -8.36
N VAL A 145 0.54 13.02 -9.14
CA VAL A 145 0.89 11.60 -9.01
C VAL A 145 2.19 11.47 -8.23
N TRP A 146 2.14 10.78 -7.12
CA TRP A 146 3.27 10.60 -6.21
C TRP A 146 3.84 9.21 -6.31
N VAL A 147 5.15 9.10 -6.51
CA VAL A 147 5.85 7.82 -6.65
C VAL A 147 7.01 7.74 -5.67
N VAL A 148 6.98 6.74 -4.83
CA VAL A 148 8.05 6.45 -3.87
C VAL A 148 9.19 5.72 -4.56
N ASN A 149 10.43 6.19 -4.38
CA ASN A 149 11.64 5.47 -4.70
C ASN A 149 12.43 5.20 -3.41
N GLU A 150 12.16 4.05 -2.80
CA GLU A 150 12.73 3.68 -1.51
C GLU A 150 14.26 3.65 -1.53
N THR A 151 14.85 3.11 -2.61
CA THR A 151 16.30 2.91 -2.72
C THR A 151 17.06 4.22 -2.86
N LYS A 152 16.43 5.25 -3.46
CA LYS A 152 17.00 6.59 -3.55
C LYS A 152 16.60 7.51 -2.39
N HIS A 153 15.86 7.02 -1.42
CA HIS A 153 15.41 7.77 -0.24
C HIS A 153 14.54 8.99 -0.56
N VAL A 154 13.77 8.95 -1.67
CA VAL A 154 12.98 10.09 -2.15
C VAL A 154 11.55 9.69 -2.53
N ILE A 155 10.69 10.72 -2.60
CA ILE A 155 9.35 10.62 -3.17
C ILE A 155 9.22 11.70 -4.23
N TYR A 156 8.86 11.29 -5.45
CA TYR A 156 8.65 12.18 -6.59
C TYR A 156 7.16 12.52 -6.72
N ALA A 157 6.85 13.79 -7.02
CA ALA A 157 5.52 14.23 -7.41
C ALA A 157 5.55 14.73 -8.85
N PHE A 158 4.72 14.14 -9.68
CA PHE A 158 4.57 14.51 -11.08
C PHE A 158 3.26 15.25 -11.31
N SER A 159 3.21 16.10 -12.34
CA SER A 159 1.94 16.57 -12.89
C SER A 159 1.07 15.38 -13.29
N ASN A 160 -0.25 15.52 -13.27
CA ASN A 160 -1.16 14.41 -13.53
C ASN A 160 -1.03 13.84 -14.96
N ASP A 161 -0.60 14.67 -15.92
CA ASP A 161 -0.32 14.28 -17.31
C ASP A 161 1.12 13.74 -17.52
N GLY A 162 1.92 13.69 -16.44
CA GLY A 162 3.29 13.18 -16.47
C GLY A 162 4.30 14.10 -17.16
N SER A 163 3.92 15.31 -17.57
CA SER A 163 4.80 16.20 -18.34
C SER A 163 5.90 16.85 -17.48
N GLU A 164 5.67 17.00 -16.17
CA GLU A 164 6.56 17.71 -15.25
C GLU A 164 6.84 16.89 -13.97
N LEU A 165 8.08 16.93 -13.50
CA LEU A 165 8.46 16.59 -12.14
C LEU A 165 8.28 17.84 -11.28
N VAL A 166 7.20 17.90 -10.51
CA VAL A 166 6.76 19.11 -9.78
C VAL A 166 7.50 19.25 -8.44
N MET A 167 7.76 18.13 -7.76
CA MET A 167 8.38 18.14 -6.44
C MET A 167 9.19 16.86 -6.21
N THR A 168 10.26 16.97 -5.45
CA THR A 168 11.00 15.83 -4.88
C THR A 168 11.12 16.05 -3.38
N LEU A 169 10.65 15.07 -2.60
CA LEU A 169 10.86 15.03 -1.16
C LEU A 169 12.06 14.14 -0.84
N GLY A 170 12.94 14.61 0.02
CA GLY A 170 14.23 13.96 0.31
C GLY A 170 15.34 14.39 -0.66
N GLU A 171 16.53 13.84 -0.50
CA GLU A 171 17.69 14.04 -1.36
C GLU A 171 18.11 12.72 -1.98
N GLU A 172 18.23 12.68 -3.32
CA GLU A 172 18.52 11.44 -4.05
C GLU A 172 19.82 10.77 -3.60
N GLY A 173 19.68 9.52 -3.14
CA GLY A 173 20.81 8.69 -2.71
C GLY A 173 21.34 9.03 -1.32
N VAL A 174 20.73 9.97 -0.61
CA VAL A 174 21.12 10.37 0.75
C VAL A 174 20.06 9.90 1.75
N GLY A 175 20.38 8.85 2.48
CA GLY A 175 19.54 8.37 3.58
C GLY A 175 19.81 9.13 4.88
N GLY A 176 18.77 9.35 5.68
CA GLY A 176 18.89 10.02 6.97
C GLY A 176 17.63 9.98 7.79
N ASP A 177 17.71 10.47 9.02
CA ASP A 177 16.61 10.53 9.99
C ASP A 177 16.32 11.95 10.50
N ASP A 178 16.88 12.97 9.83
CA ASP A 178 16.66 14.37 10.14
C ASP A 178 15.36 14.93 9.51
N GLU A 179 15.22 16.25 9.46
CA GLU A 179 14.02 16.95 8.97
C GLU A 179 13.88 16.97 7.44
N THR A 180 14.94 16.62 6.70
CA THR A 180 15.02 16.74 5.24
C THR A 180 15.29 15.41 4.53
N HIS A 181 15.73 14.40 5.23
CA HIS A 181 16.07 13.09 4.68
C HIS A 181 15.15 11.99 5.19
N PHE A 182 15.03 10.93 4.41
CA PHE A 182 14.30 9.71 4.75
C PHE A 182 15.24 8.50 4.79
N GLY A 183 14.84 7.48 5.54
CA GLY A 183 15.51 6.18 5.60
C GLY A 183 14.71 5.11 4.86
N ARG A 184 14.73 5.11 3.55
CA ARG A 184 13.94 4.23 2.67
C ARG A 184 12.43 4.38 2.91
N PRO A 185 11.84 5.51 2.48
CA PRO A 185 10.41 5.76 2.61
C PRO A 185 9.60 4.71 1.85
N GLN A 186 8.43 4.35 2.36
CA GLN A 186 7.64 3.26 1.84
C GLN A 186 6.31 3.72 1.23
N ASP A 187 5.67 4.73 1.80
CA ASP A 187 4.36 5.20 1.37
C ASP A 187 4.14 6.68 1.72
N ILE A 188 3.11 7.29 1.13
CA ILE A 188 2.68 8.66 1.42
C ILE A 188 1.15 8.75 1.45
N ALA A 189 0.61 9.50 2.42
CA ALA A 189 -0.82 9.80 2.54
C ALA A 189 -1.07 11.29 2.68
N PHE A 190 -2.30 11.72 2.40
CA PHE A 190 -2.66 13.14 2.27
C PHE A 190 -3.89 13.48 3.09
N LYS A 191 -3.95 14.73 3.59
CA LYS A 191 -5.13 15.28 4.25
C LYS A 191 -5.75 16.43 3.46
N PRO A 192 -7.04 16.75 3.72
CA PRO A 192 -7.72 17.88 3.07
C PRO A 192 -7.07 19.25 3.32
N ASP A 193 -6.32 19.41 4.41
CA ASP A 193 -5.57 20.63 4.72
C ASP A 193 -4.25 20.77 3.95
N GLY A 194 -3.94 19.81 3.08
CA GLY A 194 -2.73 19.74 2.28
C GLY A 194 -1.56 19.06 2.98
N SER A 195 -1.65 18.77 4.28
CA SER A 195 -0.56 18.06 4.97
C SER A 195 -0.40 16.64 4.48
N MET A 196 0.85 16.16 4.50
CA MET A 196 1.27 14.84 4.03
C MET A 196 1.88 14.03 5.16
N PHE A 197 1.73 12.71 5.09
CA PHE A 197 2.36 11.77 6.01
C PHE A 197 3.18 10.77 5.22
N VAL A 198 4.45 10.64 5.55
CA VAL A 198 5.37 9.69 4.93
C VAL A 198 5.64 8.54 5.89
N ALA A 199 5.42 7.32 5.42
CA ALA A 199 5.87 6.10 6.08
C ALA A 199 7.38 5.95 5.85
N ASP A 200 8.19 6.46 6.75
CA ASP A 200 9.65 6.43 6.67
C ASP A 200 10.18 5.19 7.41
N GLY A 201 10.22 4.05 6.71
CA GLY A 201 9.98 2.76 7.32
C GLY A 201 11.07 1.73 7.35
N LEU A 202 11.92 1.50 6.33
CA LEU A 202 12.83 0.33 6.35
C LEU A 202 14.14 0.57 7.09
N ASP A 203 14.76 1.73 6.91
CA ASP A 203 15.96 2.10 7.66
C ASP A 203 15.59 2.91 8.91
N ASN A 204 14.54 3.73 8.80
CA ASN A 204 13.91 4.42 9.91
C ASN A 204 12.68 3.66 10.44
N SER A 205 12.07 4.14 11.50
CA SER A 205 10.87 3.55 12.11
C SER A 205 9.93 4.68 12.58
N ARG A 206 9.54 5.56 11.63
CA ARG A 206 8.79 6.77 11.95
C ARG A 206 7.75 7.12 10.88
N ILE A 207 6.79 7.92 11.27
CA ILE A 207 5.92 8.68 10.36
C ILE A 207 6.39 10.13 10.37
N VAL A 208 6.67 10.69 9.21
CA VAL A 208 7.02 12.10 9.04
C VAL A 208 5.81 12.86 8.54
N LYS A 209 5.48 13.98 9.18
CA LYS A 209 4.45 14.91 8.74
C LYS A 209 5.10 16.11 8.06
N LEU A 210 4.59 16.44 6.87
CA LEU A 210 5.00 17.59 6.06
C LEU A 210 3.81 18.51 5.81
N ASP A 211 4.06 19.76 5.48
CA ASP A 211 3.05 20.68 4.93
C ASP A 211 2.82 20.43 3.43
N ALA A 212 1.96 21.25 2.80
CA ALA A 212 1.62 21.11 1.37
C ALA A 212 2.79 21.44 0.43
N GLU A 213 3.75 22.19 0.90
CA GLU A 213 4.97 22.60 0.20
C GLU A 213 6.12 21.60 0.40
N GLY A 214 5.92 20.56 1.24
CA GLY A 214 6.91 19.55 1.53
C GLY A 214 7.86 19.89 2.69
N ASN A 215 7.59 20.98 3.43
CA ASN A 215 8.40 21.33 4.58
C ASN A 215 8.06 20.45 5.78
N TYR A 216 9.09 20.06 6.53
CA TYR A 216 8.94 19.28 7.75
C TYR A 216 8.12 20.02 8.82
N LEU A 217 7.15 19.31 9.40
CA LEU A 217 6.36 19.81 10.53
C LEU A 217 6.68 19.06 11.83
N THR A 218 6.69 17.74 11.77
CA THR A 218 6.97 16.86 12.92
C THR A 218 7.16 15.41 12.45
N HIS A 219 7.60 14.55 13.34
CA HIS A 219 7.55 13.09 13.15
C HIS A 219 7.23 12.41 14.48
N TRP A 220 6.87 11.13 14.42
CA TRP A 220 6.75 10.26 15.60
C TRP A 220 7.10 8.83 15.25
N GLY A 221 7.40 8.05 16.27
CA GLY A 221 7.80 6.67 16.19
C GLY A 221 9.30 6.48 16.40
N GLU A 222 9.65 5.29 16.81
CA GLU A 222 11.00 4.79 16.99
C GLU A 222 10.99 3.26 16.81
N LYS A 223 12.15 2.66 16.61
CA LYS A 223 12.29 1.20 16.47
C LYS A 223 11.81 0.47 17.72
N GLY A 224 10.89 -0.48 17.55
CA GLY A 224 10.40 -1.33 18.62
C GLY A 224 9.04 -1.93 18.36
N ASN A 225 8.48 -2.62 19.37
CA ASN A 225 7.18 -3.29 19.31
C ASN A 225 6.16 -2.75 20.32
N GLY A 226 6.50 -1.73 21.09
CA GLY A 226 5.59 -1.06 22.01
C GLY A 226 4.55 -0.20 21.28
N ARG A 227 3.65 0.42 22.06
CA ARG A 227 2.66 1.37 21.52
C ARG A 227 3.39 2.61 20.98
N GLY A 228 3.13 2.97 19.71
CA GLY A 228 3.77 4.10 19.04
C GLY A 228 5.22 3.83 18.59
N GLN A 229 5.75 2.64 18.85
CA GLN A 229 6.98 2.14 18.26
C GLN A 229 6.64 1.34 16.99
N PHE A 230 7.60 1.22 16.07
CA PHE A 230 7.42 0.55 14.79
C PHE A 230 8.58 -0.36 14.43
N ASP A 231 8.29 -1.35 13.60
CA ASP A 231 9.27 -2.16 12.90
C ASP A 231 8.81 -2.38 11.45
N GLY A 232 9.49 -1.72 10.49
CA GLY A 232 9.13 -1.81 9.09
C GLY A 232 7.80 -1.11 8.77
N VAL A 233 7.70 0.19 9.04
CA VAL A 233 6.53 1.01 8.63
C VAL A 233 6.38 0.95 7.12
N HIS A 234 5.32 0.28 6.61
CA HIS A 234 5.22 -0.04 5.19
C HIS A 234 4.09 0.69 4.46
N ALA A 235 3.03 1.06 5.17
CA ALA A 235 1.95 1.85 4.59
C ALA A 235 1.42 2.87 5.60
N VAL A 236 0.89 3.96 5.05
CA VAL A 236 0.16 4.98 5.80
C VAL A 236 -1.07 5.40 5.02
N ALA A 237 -2.20 5.55 5.70
CA ALA A 237 -3.44 6.06 5.13
C ALA A 237 -4.13 7.02 6.11
N THR A 238 -4.98 7.91 5.58
CA THR A 238 -5.74 8.87 6.37
C THR A 238 -7.22 8.77 6.07
N ASP A 239 -8.06 9.17 7.02
CA ASP A 239 -9.48 9.31 6.81
C ASP A 239 -9.96 10.77 7.02
N SER A 240 -11.21 11.04 6.65
CA SER A 240 -11.84 12.36 6.79
C SER A 240 -12.06 12.80 8.24
N ARG A 241 -11.88 11.92 9.22
CA ARG A 241 -12.00 12.20 10.65
C ARG A 241 -10.67 12.57 11.29
N GLY A 242 -9.59 12.54 10.50
CA GLY A 242 -8.24 12.84 10.94
C GLY A 242 -7.50 11.64 11.55
N ASN A 243 -8.01 10.44 11.39
CA ASN A 243 -7.27 9.24 11.77
C ASN A 243 -6.16 8.96 10.76
N ILE A 244 -5.06 8.44 11.28
CA ILE A 244 -3.88 8.03 10.54
C ILE A 244 -3.66 6.55 10.86
N TYR A 245 -3.76 5.71 9.85
CA TYR A 245 -3.59 4.26 9.92
C TYR A 245 -2.19 3.91 9.43
N VAL A 246 -1.45 3.13 10.19
CA VAL A 246 -0.07 2.77 9.91
C VAL A 246 0.08 1.26 9.90
N ALA A 247 0.51 0.70 8.78
CA ALA A 247 0.92 -0.70 8.69
C ALA A 247 2.32 -0.85 9.32
N ASP A 248 2.36 -1.38 10.50
CA ASP A 248 3.55 -1.71 11.26
C ASP A 248 3.93 -3.17 10.96
N ARG A 249 4.49 -3.36 9.75
CA ARG A 249 4.53 -4.61 9.01
C ARG A 249 5.21 -5.75 9.77
N ASN A 250 6.42 -5.52 10.28
CA ASN A 250 7.19 -6.57 10.95
C ASN A 250 6.73 -6.79 12.41
N ASN A 251 5.79 -5.99 12.90
CA ASN A 251 5.08 -6.20 14.16
C ASN A 251 3.68 -6.77 13.96
N ASP A 252 3.31 -7.16 12.73
CA ASP A 252 2.08 -7.87 12.37
C ASP A 252 0.80 -7.14 12.84
N ARG A 253 0.78 -5.82 12.69
CA ARG A 253 -0.31 -5.00 13.21
C ARG A 253 -0.56 -3.72 12.40
N VAL A 254 -1.73 -3.14 12.59
CA VAL A 254 -2.05 -1.76 12.21
C VAL A 254 -2.15 -0.92 13.49
N GLN A 255 -1.48 0.22 13.53
CA GLN A 255 -1.66 1.21 14.60
C GLN A 255 -2.43 2.42 14.07
N VAL A 256 -3.38 2.93 14.87
CA VAL A 256 -4.23 4.05 14.50
C VAL A 256 -3.94 5.25 15.40
N PHE A 257 -3.66 6.39 14.79
CA PHE A 257 -3.38 7.65 15.46
C PHE A 257 -4.43 8.70 15.11
N ASN A 258 -4.53 9.77 15.90
CA ASN A 258 -5.41 10.89 15.59
C ASN A 258 -4.81 12.19 16.13
N GLU A 259 -4.66 13.19 15.27
CA GLU A 259 -4.04 14.47 15.60
C GLU A 259 -4.93 15.40 16.46
N THR A 260 -6.26 15.16 16.51
CA THR A 260 -7.18 15.99 17.29
C THR A 260 -7.13 15.69 18.79
N THR A 261 -6.53 14.57 19.19
CA THR A 261 -6.31 14.26 20.58
C THR A 261 -5.15 15.11 21.14
N ARG A 262 -5.32 15.73 22.32
CA ARG A 262 -4.32 16.61 22.94
C ARG A 262 -2.94 15.98 23.12
N SER A 263 -2.82 14.68 23.04
CA SER A 263 -1.55 13.94 23.05
C SER A 263 -0.74 14.14 21.76
N ALA A 264 -1.37 14.56 20.66
CA ALA A 264 -0.72 14.80 19.37
C ALA A 264 0.22 16.02 19.36
N TRP A 265 0.14 16.90 20.35
CA TRP A 265 0.92 18.14 20.41
C TRP A 265 2.17 18.06 21.31
N TYR A 266 2.32 16.98 22.07
CA TYR A 266 3.44 16.84 23.01
C TYR A 266 4.36 15.69 22.58
N HIS A 267 5.32 16.04 21.77
CA HIS A 267 6.44 15.25 21.32
C HIS A 267 7.23 14.55 22.40
N PRO A 268 7.86 13.40 22.17
CA PRO A 268 8.01 12.59 20.95
C PRO A 268 7.20 11.30 20.93
N ASN A 269 6.19 11.12 21.77
CA ASN A 269 5.49 9.86 21.96
C ASN A 269 3.99 10.02 21.70
N ILE A 270 3.58 10.20 20.41
CA ILE A 270 2.17 10.07 20.03
C ILE A 270 1.78 8.61 20.28
N SER A 271 0.91 8.39 21.27
CA SER A 271 0.37 7.05 21.50
C SER A 271 -0.75 6.76 20.53
N PRO A 272 -0.81 5.57 19.94
CA PRO A 272 -1.92 5.20 19.09
C PRO A 272 -3.22 5.20 19.89
N ILE A 273 -4.31 5.66 19.26
CA ILE A 273 -5.68 5.56 19.80
C ILE A 273 -6.23 4.14 19.67
N GLY A 274 -5.72 3.35 18.70
CA GLY A 274 -6.03 1.95 18.48
C GLY A 274 -4.81 1.16 18.03
N THR A 275 -4.82 -0.12 18.30
CA THR A 275 -3.88 -1.09 17.76
C THR A 275 -4.70 -2.31 17.35
N TRP A 276 -4.63 -2.67 16.10
CA TRP A 276 -5.34 -3.80 15.53
C TRP A 276 -4.34 -4.93 15.31
N PRO A 277 -4.39 -5.98 16.12
CA PRO A 277 -3.55 -7.16 15.97
C PRO A 277 -4.12 -8.09 14.89
N ASP A 278 -3.54 -9.26 14.79
CA ASP A 278 -4.01 -10.39 13.97
C ASP A 278 -3.89 -10.15 12.47
N PHE A 279 -2.89 -9.39 12.07
CA PHE A 279 -2.34 -9.39 10.72
C PHE A 279 -1.08 -10.24 10.70
N ASP A 280 -0.63 -10.55 9.51
CA ASP A 280 0.65 -11.21 9.28
C ASP A 280 1.28 -10.58 8.02
N PHE A 281 2.20 -9.65 8.25
CA PHE A 281 2.90 -8.90 7.21
C PHE A 281 2.00 -7.92 6.41
N PRO A 282 1.30 -6.96 7.04
CA PRO A 282 0.45 -6.00 6.34
C PRO A 282 1.27 -5.04 5.45
N ASN A 283 0.99 -5.04 4.13
CA ASN A 283 1.75 -4.27 3.14
C ASN A 283 1.09 -2.97 2.70
N ASP A 284 -0.24 -2.91 2.69
CA ASP A 284 -0.94 -1.71 2.23
C ASP A 284 -2.21 -1.45 3.03
N ILE A 285 -2.60 -0.17 3.08
CA ILE A 285 -3.85 0.28 3.70
C ILE A 285 -4.55 1.24 2.74
N TYR A 286 -5.83 0.98 2.51
CA TYR A 286 -6.72 1.87 1.76
C TYR A 286 -7.94 2.21 2.62
N VAL A 287 -8.34 3.48 2.61
CA VAL A 287 -9.50 3.94 3.39
C VAL A 287 -10.53 4.56 2.45
N SER A 288 -11.77 4.10 2.54
CA SER A 288 -12.90 4.66 1.82
C SER A 288 -14.11 4.79 2.76
N GLY A 289 -14.51 6.02 3.04
CA GLY A 289 -15.62 6.29 3.97
C GLY A 289 -15.35 5.74 5.38
N TYR A 290 -16.09 4.69 5.75
CA TYR A 290 -15.97 4.00 7.04
C TYR A 290 -15.28 2.64 6.93
N ASP A 291 -14.86 2.26 5.74
CA ASP A 291 -14.18 1.00 5.48
C ASP A 291 -12.67 1.20 5.43
N VAL A 292 -11.96 0.32 6.10
CA VAL A 292 -10.49 0.24 6.05
C VAL A 292 -10.11 -1.11 5.49
N TRP A 293 -9.31 -1.09 4.43
CA TRP A 293 -8.84 -2.28 3.75
C TRP A 293 -7.35 -2.46 4.00
N VAL A 294 -6.94 -3.67 4.27
CA VAL A 294 -5.54 -4.01 4.53
C VAL A 294 -5.13 -5.17 3.63
N ALA A 295 -4.02 -4.99 2.91
CA ALA A 295 -3.33 -6.08 2.22
C ALA A 295 -2.47 -6.83 3.23
N ASP A 296 -2.85 -8.05 3.57
CA ASP A 296 -2.16 -8.92 4.52
C ASP A 296 -1.54 -10.10 3.76
N ASN A 297 -0.31 -10.51 4.07
CA ASN A 297 0.45 -11.37 3.17
C ASN A 297 0.83 -12.76 3.68
N GLN A 298 0.45 -13.14 4.87
CA GLN A 298 0.74 -14.48 5.38
C GLN A 298 -0.46 -15.07 6.17
N PRO A 299 -1.40 -15.76 5.53
CA PRO A 299 -1.55 -16.01 4.09
C PRO A 299 -2.02 -14.75 3.35
N VAL A 300 -1.76 -14.69 2.03
CA VAL A 300 -2.12 -13.52 1.23
C VAL A 300 -3.63 -13.34 1.16
N LYS A 301 -4.10 -12.19 1.63
CA LYS A 301 -5.51 -11.82 1.61
C LYS A 301 -5.71 -10.31 1.67
N MET A 302 -6.84 -9.87 1.16
CA MET A 302 -7.36 -8.54 1.42
C MET A 302 -8.34 -8.62 2.58
N VAL A 303 -8.17 -7.79 3.60
CA VAL A 303 -9.00 -7.74 4.79
C VAL A 303 -9.75 -6.43 4.84
N LYS A 304 -11.08 -6.50 4.92
CA LYS A 304 -11.96 -5.34 5.12
C LYS A 304 -12.32 -5.21 6.59
N LEU A 305 -12.15 -4.02 7.15
CA LEU A 305 -12.47 -3.69 8.54
C LEU A 305 -13.35 -2.43 8.60
N ASP A 306 -14.06 -2.28 9.70
CA ASP A 306 -14.61 -0.98 10.07
C ASP A 306 -13.52 -0.09 10.70
N VAL A 307 -13.86 1.17 10.94
CA VAL A 307 -12.95 2.15 11.54
C VAL A 307 -12.56 1.86 12.98
N ASN A 308 -13.18 0.88 13.62
CA ASN A 308 -12.85 0.42 14.97
C ASN A 308 -11.93 -0.81 14.93
N GLY A 309 -11.62 -1.33 13.72
CA GLY A 309 -10.80 -2.50 13.53
C GLY A 309 -11.56 -3.83 13.60
N ASN A 310 -12.88 -3.81 13.57
CA ASN A 310 -13.65 -5.04 13.46
C ASN A 310 -13.62 -5.55 12.03
N ARG A 311 -13.24 -6.81 11.85
CA ARG A 311 -13.23 -7.44 10.53
C ARG A 311 -14.66 -7.60 10.02
N ILE A 312 -14.89 -7.14 8.79
CA ILE A 312 -16.19 -7.21 8.10
C ILE A 312 -16.15 -8.32 7.06
N ASP A 313 -15.07 -8.39 6.29
CA ASP A 313 -14.92 -9.29 5.14
C ASP A 313 -13.42 -9.53 4.85
N GLY A 314 -13.13 -10.45 3.92
CA GLY A 314 -11.79 -10.68 3.42
C GLY A 314 -11.78 -11.76 2.35
N TRP A 315 -10.88 -11.61 1.38
CA TRP A 315 -10.69 -12.59 0.32
C TRP A 315 -9.25 -12.55 -0.21
N GLY A 316 -8.91 -13.55 -0.97
CA GLY A 316 -7.59 -13.75 -1.55
C GLY A 316 -6.99 -15.06 -1.06
N MET A 317 -6.02 -15.54 -1.77
CA MET A 317 -5.26 -16.73 -1.42
C MET A 317 -3.90 -16.74 -2.10
N ASP A 318 -2.98 -17.49 -1.55
CA ASP A 318 -1.68 -17.74 -2.15
C ASP A 318 -1.80 -18.46 -3.48
N GLY A 319 -0.98 -18.08 -4.45
CA GLY A 319 -0.87 -18.74 -5.74
C GLY A 319 -0.58 -17.81 -6.90
N ASP A 320 -0.62 -18.37 -8.11
CA ASP A 320 -0.31 -17.68 -9.37
C ASP A 320 -1.51 -17.65 -10.36
N GLY A 321 -2.63 -18.26 -10.00
CA GLY A 321 -3.87 -18.24 -10.77
C GLY A 321 -4.64 -16.91 -10.67
N PRO A 322 -5.74 -16.77 -11.44
CA PRO A 322 -6.64 -15.62 -11.31
C PRO A 322 -7.19 -15.49 -9.88
N GLY A 323 -7.13 -14.28 -9.30
CA GLY A 323 -7.56 -14.02 -7.94
C GLY A 323 -6.62 -14.50 -6.84
N GLN A 324 -5.49 -15.10 -7.21
CA GLN A 324 -4.42 -15.50 -6.29
C GLN A 324 -3.26 -14.52 -6.35
N TYR A 325 -2.43 -14.50 -5.32
CA TYR A 325 -1.27 -13.62 -5.20
C TYR A 325 -0.06 -14.36 -4.62
N SER A 326 1.13 -13.90 -4.98
CA SER A 326 2.35 -14.24 -4.28
C SER A 326 2.74 -13.17 -3.26
N GLU A 327 2.50 -11.90 -3.58
CA GLU A 327 2.62 -10.77 -2.66
C GLU A 327 1.67 -9.66 -3.07
N LEU A 328 0.56 -9.49 -2.36
CA LEU A 328 -0.33 -8.33 -2.52
C LEU A 328 0.33 -7.10 -1.91
N HIS A 329 0.92 -6.25 -2.74
CA HIS A 329 1.78 -5.18 -2.26
C HIS A 329 1.10 -3.82 -2.16
N GLN A 330 0.30 -3.48 -3.17
CA GLN A 330 -0.55 -2.29 -3.18
C GLN A 330 -1.84 -2.57 -3.94
N PHE A 331 -2.91 -1.88 -3.55
CA PHE A 331 -4.18 -1.94 -4.27
C PHE A 331 -4.88 -0.59 -4.26
N SER A 332 -5.86 -0.44 -5.13
CA SER A 332 -6.67 0.77 -5.25
C SER A 332 -8.10 0.40 -5.62
N VAL A 333 -9.05 1.27 -5.27
CA VAL A 333 -10.47 1.11 -5.61
C VAL A 333 -10.91 2.32 -6.41
N ASP A 334 -11.61 2.12 -7.52
CA ASP A 334 -12.16 3.20 -8.34
C ASP A 334 -13.56 3.63 -7.88
N SER A 335 -14.13 4.62 -8.57
CA SER A 335 -15.45 5.16 -8.27
C SER A 335 -16.63 4.22 -8.52
N GLU A 336 -16.41 3.13 -9.25
CA GLU A 336 -17.39 2.06 -9.51
C GLU A 336 -17.25 0.89 -8.53
N GLY A 337 -16.24 0.97 -7.63
CA GLY A 337 -15.94 -0.07 -6.66
C GLY A 337 -15.08 -1.21 -7.21
N ASN A 338 -14.54 -1.08 -8.44
CA ASN A 338 -13.59 -2.06 -8.93
C ASN A 338 -12.29 -1.98 -8.13
N VAL A 339 -11.72 -3.12 -7.79
CA VAL A 339 -10.45 -3.23 -7.08
C VAL A 339 -9.34 -3.58 -8.07
N TYR A 340 -8.26 -2.85 -8.00
CA TYR A 340 -7.03 -3.12 -8.75
C TYR A 340 -5.94 -3.51 -7.75
N ALA A 341 -5.33 -4.67 -7.94
CA ALA A 341 -4.41 -5.25 -6.97
C ALA A 341 -3.08 -5.64 -7.63
N ALA A 342 -2.00 -5.02 -7.17
CA ALA A 342 -0.64 -5.21 -7.68
C ALA A 342 0.06 -6.34 -6.91
N ASP A 343 0.54 -7.33 -7.66
CA ASP A 343 1.35 -8.43 -7.16
C ASP A 343 2.83 -8.15 -7.47
N ASN A 344 3.56 -7.79 -6.43
CA ASN A 344 4.95 -7.40 -6.55
C ASN A 344 5.85 -8.57 -7.01
N ILE A 345 5.61 -9.78 -6.52
CA ILE A 345 6.44 -10.94 -6.86
C ILE A 345 6.09 -11.50 -8.23
N LEU A 346 4.82 -11.65 -8.56
CA LEU A 346 4.43 -12.21 -9.87
C LEU A 346 4.61 -11.22 -11.02
N GLY A 347 4.65 -9.92 -10.74
CA GLY A 347 4.79 -8.89 -11.79
C GLY A 347 3.51 -8.73 -12.60
N ARG A 348 2.38 -8.66 -11.93
CA ARG A 348 1.07 -8.42 -12.56
C ARG A 348 0.17 -7.57 -11.69
N THR A 349 -0.77 -6.90 -12.33
CA THR A 349 -1.89 -6.23 -11.67
C THR A 349 -3.19 -6.89 -12.11
N GLN A 350 -4.08 -7.18 -11.18
CA GLN A 350 -5.37 -7.82 -11.45
C GLN A 350 -6.51 -6.83 -11.19
N LYS A 351 -7.58 -6.94 -11.97
CA LYS A 351 -8.84 -6.19 -11.76
C LYS A 351 -9.91 -7.12 -11.23
N PHE A 352 -10.66 -6.62 -10.27
CA PHE A 352 -11.80 -7.29 -9.65
C PHE A 352 -13.01 -6.38 -9.76
N VAL A 353 -14.14 -6.92 -10.17
CA VAL A 353 -15.40 -6.21 -10.25
C VAL A 353 -16.37 -6.69 -9.17
N PRO A 354 -17.14 -5.81 -8.53
CA PRO A 354 -18.12 -6.22 -7.53
C PRO A 354 -19.13 -7.19 -8.10
N LYS A 355 -19.43 -8.28 -7.40
CA LYS A 355 -20.53 -9.17 -7.76
C LYS A 355 -21.88 -8.46 -7.63
N ALA A 356 -22.82 -8.76 -8.49
CA ALA A 356 -24.18 -8.22 -8.41
C ALA A 356 -24.79 -8.51 -7.02
N GLY A 357 -25.10 -7.46 -6.26
CA GLY A 357 -25.68 -7.54 -4.92
C GLY A 357 -24.66 -7.62 -3.77
N ALA A 358 -23.37 -7.55 -4.03
CA ALA A 358 -22.36 -7.29 -3.01
C ALA A 358 -22.35 -5.76 -2.73
N SER A 359 -22.87 -5.35 -1.56
CA SER A 359 -22.90 -3.96 -1.09
C SER A 359 -22.27 -3.87 0.30
#